data_cd28c699b9b113e32e60730a51a15cc3
#
_entry.id   cd28c699b9b113e32e60730a51a15cc3
#
_cell.length_a   1.000
_cell.length_b   1.000
_cell.length_c   1.000
_cell.angle_alpha   90.00
_cell.angle_beta   90.00
_cell.angle_gamma   90.00
#
_symmetry.space_group_name_H-M   'P 1'
#
loop_
_entity.id
_entity.type
_entity.pdbx_description
1 polymer ?
#
loop_
_entity_poly.entity_id
_entity_poly.type
_entity_poly.pdbx_seq_one_letter_code
_entity_poly.pdbx_strand_id
1 'polypeptide(L)'
;RLPDGVGLYALHAAEHAPSPGFALKRRLATQAVNGLGETQALSHWQGQAVQALAAIAQPEVFFASLELAGLKVTLRWPRPDHDDLQDWRTTSDLPIFCTEKDAVKLWAQQPQAWAVPLVCELPATLLDSIDQDLQKLSSRHGQKTA
;
A
#
# COMPACT_ATOMS: atom_id res chain seq x y z
N ARG A 1 -19.32 10.14 12.73
CA ARG A 1 -19.03 10.43 14.15
C ARG A 1 -18.81 9.11 14.89
N LEU A 2 -17.72 9.02 15.65
CA LEU A 2 -17.45 7.85 16.48
C LEU A 2 -18.47 7.77 17.62
N PRO A 3 -18.88 6.54 18.04
CA PRO A 3 -19.74 6.35 19.19
C PRO A 3 -19.14 6.96 20.47
N ASP A 4 -19.98 7.41 21.37
CA ASP A 4 -19.53 7.94 22.65
C ASP A 4 -18.75 6.88 23.44
N GLY A 5 -17.56 7.26 23.90
CA GLY A 5 -16.65 6.39 24.63
C GLY A 5 -15.59 5.66 23.78
N VAL A 6 -15.56 5.90 22.47
CA VAL A 6 -14.48 5.46 21.60
C VAL A 6 -13.50 6.61 21.40
N GLY A 7 -12.22 6.35 21.53
CA GLY A 7 -11.16 7.32 21.27
C GLY A 7 -11.14 7.77 19.81
N LEU A 8 -10.67 8.98 19.58
CA LEU A 8 -10.44 9.50 18.23
C LEU A 8 -9.06 9.04 17.76
N TYR A 9 -9.03 8.30 16.65
CA TYR A 9 -7.78 7.83 16.05
C TYR A 9 -7.49 8.64 14.78
N ALA A 10 -6.38 9.36 14.80
CA ALA A 10 -5.84 10.04 13.63
C ALA A 10 -4.63 9.28 13.08
N LEU A 11 -4.71 8.81 11.85
CA LEU A 11 -3.65 8.07 11.19
C LEU A 11 -2.90 8.98 10.22
N HIS A 12 -1.60 9.04 10.36
CA HIS A 12 -0.72 9.84 9.53
C HIS A 12 0.36 8.97 8.90
N ALA A 13 0.63 9.21 7.63
CA ALA A 13 1.70 8.52 6.89
C ALA A 13 3.04 9.25 7.06
N ALA A 14 3.39 9.62 8.29
CA ALA A 14 4.62 10.31 8.64
C ALA A 14 5.39 9.51 9.70
N GLU A 15 6.68 9.76 9.82
CA GLU A 15 7.50 9.12 10.87
C GLU A 15 7.05 9.51 12.29
N HIS A 16 6.53 10.73 12.43
CA HIS A 16 6.02 11.26 13.69
C HIS A 16 4.60 11.78 13.50
N ALA A 17 3.67 11.25 14.28
CA ALA A 17 2.30 11.74 14.29
C ALA A 17 2.16 12.97 15.19
N PRO A 18 1.46 14.03 14.77
CA PRO A 18 1.07 15.10 15.68
C PRO A 18 0.10 14.55 16.73
N SER A 19 0.12 15.12 17.93
CA SER A 19 -0.79 14.70 19.00
C SER A 19 -2.17 15.38 18.85
N PRO A 20 -3.31 14.64 19.01
CA PRO A 20 -3.39 13.18 19.14
C PRO A 20 -3.34 12.48 17.79
N GLY A 21 -2.62 11.37 17.72
CA GLY A 21 -2.54 10.56 16.49
C GLY A 21 -1.48 9.48 16.56
N PHE A 22 -1.43 8.68 15.51
CA PHE A 22 -0.49 7.57 15.40
C PHE A 22 0.23 7.63 14.06
N ALA A 23 1.55 7.43 14.08
CA ALA A 23 2.33 7.30 12.87
C ALA A 23 2.00 5.98 12.16
N LEU A 24 1.68 6.06 10.87
CA LEU A 24 1.44 4.91 10.02
C LEU A 24 2.66 4.69 9.15
N LYS A 25 3.32 3.55 9.32
CA LYS A 25 4.42 3.15 8.44
C LYS A 25 3.88 2.42 7.24
N ARG A 26 4.31 2.85 6.07
CA ARG A 26 4.02 2.18 4.79
C ARG A 26 5.30 1.64 4.22
N ARG A 27 5.26 0.41 3.77
CA ARG A 27 6.36 -0.22 3.04
C ARG A 27 5.81 -1.10 1.93
N LEU A 28 6.63 -1.37 0.93
CA LEU A 28 6.29 -2.39 -0.06
C LEU A 28 6.34 -3.77 0.60
N ALA A 29 5.47 -4.66 0.14
CA ALA A 29 5.60 -6.07 0.44
C ALA A 29 6.94 -6.61 -0.10
N THR A 30 7.41 -7.70 0.46
CA THR A 30 8.64 -8.34 0.01
C THR A 30 8.46 -9.18 -1.25
N GLN A 31 7.21 -9.40 -1.66
CA GLN A 31 6.86 -10.19 -2.84
C GLN A 31 5.95 -9.39 -3.76
N ALA A 32 6.10 -9.63 -5.05
CA ALA A 32 5.21 -9.15 -6.10
C ALA A 32 4.39 -10.30 -6.67
N VAL A 33 3.23 -10.00 -7.21
CA VAL A 33 2.35 -10.95 -7.88
C VAL A 33 1.97 -10.42 -9.25
N ASN A 34 1.88 -11.30 -10.25
CA ASN A 34 1.43 -10.91 -11.58
C ASN A 34 0.00 -11.42 -11.89
N GLY A 35 -0.55 -10.99 -13.01
CA GLY A 35 -1.89 -11.40 -13.45
C GLY A 35 -2.02 -12.87 -13.84
N LEU A 36 -0.92 -13.58 -13.97
CA LEU A 36 -0.90 -15.03 -14.22
C LEU A 36 -0.93 -15.85 -12.92
N GLY A 37 -0.94 -15.19 -11.76
CA GLY A 37 -0.94 -15.83 -10.45
C GLY A 37 0.45 -16.22 -9.95
N GLU A 38 1.50 -15.81 -10.62
CA GLU A 38 2.87 -16.05 -10.19
C GLU A 38 3.26 -15.06 -9.09
N THR A 39 3.99 -15.55 -8.11
CA THR A 39 4.53 -14.74 -7.00
C THR A 39 6.04 -14.82 -7.01
N GLN A 40 6.71 -13.69 -6.84
CA GLN A 40 8.16 -13.60 -6.84
C GLN A 40 8.66 -12.60 -5.79
N ALA A 41 9.74 -12.95 -5.09
CA ALA A 41 10.38 -12.03 -4.15
C ALA A 41 10.98 -10.82 -4.89
N LEU A 42 10.83 -9.62 -4.34
CA LEU A 42 11.44 -8.40 -4.92
C LEU A 42 12.97 -8.50 -5.01
N SER A 43 13.60 -9.23 -4.12
CA SER A 43 15.05 -9.49 -4.16
C SER A 43 15.52 -10.18 -5.44
N HIS A 44 14.62 -10.87 -6.14
CA HIS A 44 14.94 -11.47 -7.46
C HIS A 44 15.37 -10.42 -8.48
N TRP A 45 14.80 -9.20 -8.41
CA TRP A 45 15.13 -8.11 -9.34
C TRP A 45 16.13 -7.10 -8.75
N GLN A 46 16.77 -7.43 -7.65
CA GLN A 46 17.75 -6.54 -7.05
C GLN A 46 18.87 -6.18 -8.03
N GLY A 47 19.10 -4.88 -8.22
CA GLY A 47 20.08 -4.36 -9.17
C GLY A 47 19.69 -4.46 -10.65
N GLN A 48 18.53 -5.04 -10.97
CA GLN A 48 18.03 -5.14 -12.34
C GLN A 48 17.26 -3.91 -12.77
N ALA A 49 17.39 -3.54 -14.04
CA ALA A 49 16.61 -2.48 -14.65
C ALA A 49 15.15 -2.93 -14.79
N VAL A 50 14.23 -2.08 -14.38
CA VAL A 50 12.78 -2.30 -14.46
C VAL A 50 12.08 -1.04 -14.93
N GLN A 51 10.83 -1.17 -15.35
CA GLN A 51 9.94 -0.05 -15.57
C GLN A 51 8.82 -0.06 -14.53
N ALA A 52 8.38 1.13 -14.10
CA ALA A 52 7.34 1.28 -13.09
C ALA A 52 6.23 2.20 -13.57
N LEU A 53 4.99 1.79 -13.29
CA LEU A 53 3.78 2.54 -13.62
C LEU A 53 2.96 2.78 -12.36
N ALA A 54 2.46 3.99 -12.19
CA ALA A 54 1.55 4.32 -11.09
C ALA A 54 0.55 5.40 -11.50
N ALA A 55 -0.73 5.09 -11.36
CA ALA A 55 -1.86 6.00 -11.56
C ALA A 55 -2.51 6.33 -10.19
N ILE A 56 -1.73 6.93 -9.33
CA ILE A 56 -2.06 7.33 -7.96
C ILE A 56 -1.68 8.80 -7.74
N ALA A 57 -2.14 9.40 -6.65
CA ALA A 57 -1.90 10.83 -6.37
C ALA A 57 -0.42 11.20 -6.26
N GLN A 58 0.43 10.28 -5.76
CA GLN A 58 1.87 10.50 -5.57
C GLN A 58 2.68 9.35 -6.16
N PRO A 59 2.78 9.24 -7.50
CA PRO A 59 3.46 8.13 -8.15
C PRO A 59 4.96 8.06 -7.82
N GLU A 60 5.62 9.20 -7.59
CA GLU A 60 7.04 9.26 -7.26
C GLU A 60 7.38 8.55 -5.94
N VAL A 61 6.44 8.54 -4.98
CA VAL A 61 6.62 7.79 -3.72
C VAL A 61 6.69 6.29 -3.98
N PHE A 62 5.87 5.78 -4.88
CA PHE A 62 5.92 4.37 -5.28
C PHE A 62 7.22 4.02 -5.99
N PHE A 63 7.66 4.85 -6.94
CA PHE A 63 8.91 4.63 -7.66
C PHE A 63 10.12 4.65 -6.71
N ALA A 64 10.18 5.62 -5.80
CA ALA A 64 11.22 5.68 -4.78
C ALA A 64 11.21 4.46 -3.86
N SER A 65 10.05 3.93 -3.52
CA SER A 65 9.92 2.72 -2.70
C SER A 65 10.49 1.47 -3.40
N LEU A 66 10.29 1.34 -4.72
CA LEU A 66 10.91 0.28 -5.51
C LEU A 66 12.44 0.39 -5.53
N GLU A 67 12.95 1.62 -5.67
CA GLU A 67 14.39 1.88 -5.64
C GLU A 67 15.00 1.55 -4.26
N LEU A 68 14.32 1.89 -3.19
CA LEU A 68 14.73 1.52 -1.82
C LEU A 68 14.73 0.00 -1.61
N ALA A 69 13.85 -0.72 -2.30
CA ALA A 69 13.83 -2.18 -2.30
C ALA A 69 14.95 -2.80 -3.16
N GLY A 70 15.77 -1.98 -3.84
CA GLY A 70 16.93 -2.42 -4.60
C GLY A 70 16.73 -2.58 -6.10
N LEU A 71 15.54 -2.24 -6.64
CA LEU A 71 15.29 -2.27 -8.07
C LEU A 71 15.84 -0.99 -8.74
N LYS A 72 16.28 -1.10 -10.00
CA LYS A 72 16.68 0.07 -10.80
C LYS A 72 15.52 0.52 -11.67
N VAL A 73 14.76 1.50 -11.23
CA VAL A 73 13.64 2.04 -12.01
C VAL A 73 14.19 2.97 -13.10
N THR A 74 14.39 2.43 -14.30
CA THR A 74 14.96 3.15 -15.45
C THR A 74 13.89 3.86 -16.28
N LEU A 75 12.67 3.34 -16.32
CA LEU A 75 11.53 3.96 -16.97
C LEU A 75 10.42 4.18 -15.95
N ARG A 76 9.93 5.41 -15.88
CA ARG A 76 8.86 5.82 -14.96
C ARG A 76 7.66 6.30 -15.77
N TRP A 77 6.50 5.75 -15.45
CA TRP A 77 5.23 6.05 -16.09
C TRP A 77 4.24 6.61 -15.06
N PRO A 78 4.43 7.88 -14.63
CA PRO A 78 3.41 8.53 -13.80
C PRO A 78 2.16 8.79 -14.65
N ARG A 79 1.01 8.37 -14.15
CA ARG A 79 -0.29 8.57 -14.81
C ARG A 79 -1.20 9.38 -13.89
N PRO A 80 -2.18 10.08 -14.45
CA PRO A 80 -3.19 10.76 -13.64
C PRO A 80 -3.83 9.81 -12.64
N ASP A 81 -4.17 10.28 -11.44
CA ASP A 81 -4.88 9.47 -10.47
C ASP A 81 -6.20 8.97 -11.07
N HIS A 82 -6.51 7.71 -10.84
CA HIS A 82 -7.66 7.01 -11.43
C HIS A 82 -7.64 6.82 -12.96
N ASP A 83 -6.50 6.99 -13.61
CA ASP A 83 -6.36 6.61 -15.03
C ASP A 83 -6.80 5.15 -15.23
N ASP A 84 -7.54 4.87 -16.31
CA ASP A 84 -8.02 3.53 -16.63
C ASP A 84 -6.95 2.65 -17.30
N LEU A 85 -5.83 3.24 -17.71
CA LEU A 85 -4.67 2.61 -18.33
C LEU A 85 -4.95 1.89 -19.67
N GLN A 86 -6.12 2.10 -20.27
CA GLN A 86 -6.49 1.41 -21.51
C GLN A 86 -5.58 1.76 -22.67
N ASP A 87 -5.12 3.01 -22.74
CA ASP A 87 -4.25 3.50 -23.82
C ASP A 87 -2.77 3.35 -23.53
N TRP A 88 -2.41 2.90 -22.32
CA TRP A 88 -1.00 2.77 -21.96
C TRP A 88 -0.34 1.60 -22.70
N ARG A 89 0.79 1.87 -23.29
CA ARG A 89 1.64 0.88 -23.97
C ARG A 89 3.10 1.18 -23.70
N THR A 90 3.92 0.15 -23.76
CA THR A 90 5.37 0.27 -23.71
C THR A 90 6.00 -0.54 -24.83
N THR A 91 7.12 -0.06 -25.36
CA THR A 91 7.97 -0.78 -26.31
C THR A 91 9.16 -1.44 -25.61
N SER A 92 9.29 -1.25 -24.31
CA SER A 92 10.37 -1.82 -23.50
C SER A 92 10.02 -3.24 -23.06
N ASP A 93 11.00 -4.13 -23.14
CA ASP A 93 10.90 -5.51 -22.64
C ASP A 93 11.25 -5.64 -21.15
N LEU A 94 11.53 -4.52 -20.48
CA LEU A 94 11.84 -4.53 -19.06
C LEU A 94 10.60 -4.98 -18.22
N PRO A 95 10.83 -5.71 -17.10
CA PRO A 95 9.75 -6.07 -16.20
C PRO A 95 8.96 -4.83 -15.74
N ILE A 96 7.63 -4.93 -15.79
CA ILE A 96 6.71 -3.86 -15.41
C ILE A 96 6.33 -4.04 -13.96
N PHE A 97 6.47 -2.98 -13.16
CA PHE A 97 6.00 -2.93 -11.78
C PHE A 97 4.91 -1.89 -11.62
N CYS A 98 3.86 -2.21 -10.89
CA CYS A 98 2.75 -1.31 -10.62
C CYS A 98 2.20 -1.48 -9.20
N THR A 99 1.33 -0.57 -8.79
CA THR A 99 0.58 -0.72 -7.54
C THR A 99 -0.50 -1.80 -7.70
N GLU A 100 -1.00 -2.36 -6.59
CA GLU A 100 -2.15 -3.29 -6.64
C GLU A 100 -3.38 -2.67 -7.27
N LYS A 101 -3.64 -1.39 -6.97
CA LYS A 101 -4.76 -0.64 -7.52
C LYS A 101 -4.70 -0.57 -9.04
N ASP A 102 -3.53 -0.37 -9.60
CA ASP A 102 -3.32 -0.25 -11.04
C ASP A 102 -3.26 -1.60 -11.74
N ALA A 103 -2.79 -2.63 -11.04
CA ALA A 103 -2.65 -3.98 -11.57
C ALA A 103 -3.98 -4.54 -12.10
N VAL A 104 -5.07 -4.34 -11.39
CA VAL A 104 -6.41 -4.81 -11.77
C VAL A 104 -6.80 -4.32 -13.17
N LYS A 105 -6.42 -3.09 -13.50
CA LYS A 105 -6.68 -2.48 -14.81
C LYS A 105 -5.65 -2.91 -15.84
N LEU A 106 -4.40 -2.99 -15.43
CA LEU A 106 -3.27 -3.26 -16.32
C LEU A 106 -3.23 -4.72 -16.79
N TRP A 107 -3.61 -5.66 -15.94
CA TRP A 107 -3.53 -7.10 -16.24
C TRP A 107 -4.43 -7.55 -17.39
N ALA A 108 -5.46 -6.80 -17.74
CA ALA A 108 -6.29 -7.08 -18.91
C ALA A 108 -5.47 -7.10 -20.21
N GLN A 109 -4.39 -6.31 -20.26
CA GLN A 109 -3.54 -6.16 -21.46
C GLN A 109 -2.07 -6.51 -21.20
N GLN A 110 -1.63 -6.50 -19.96
CA GLN A 110 -0.27 -6.79 -19.51
C GLN A 110 -0.30 -7.75 -18.31
N PRO A 111 -0.74 -9.01 -18.49
CA PRO A 111 -0.88 -9.94 -17.36
C PRO A 111 0.46 -10.28 -16.68
N GLN A 112 1.58 -10.10 -17.38
CA GLN A 112 2.93 -10.29 -16.82
C GLN A 112 3.42 -9.13 -15.93
N ALA A 113 2.66 -8.01 -15.85
CA ALA A 113 3.02 -6.91 -14.96
C ALA A 113 2.94 -7.32 -13.49
N TRP A 114 3.91 -6.89 -12.71
CA TRP A 114 4.07 -7.24 -11.32
C TRP A 114 3.43 -6.18 -10.42
N ALA A 115 2.42 -6.57 -9.69
CA ALA A 115 1.83 -5.77 -8.62
C ALA A 115 2.65 -5.92 -7.34
N VAL A 116 3.00 -4.80 -6.72
CA VAL A 116 3.67 -4.81 -5.42
C VAL A 116 2.71 -4.25 -4.38
N PRO A 117 2.21 -5.09 -3.47
CA PRO A 117 1.33 -4.64 -2.41
C PRO A 117 2.01 -3.62 -1.50
N LEU A 118 1.24 -2.63 -1.07
CA LEU A 118 1.64 -1.69 -0.04
C LEU A 118 1.15 -2.20 1.32
N VAL A 119 2.09 -2.49 2.21
CA VAL A 119 1.80 -2.95 3.57
C VAL A 119 1.79 -1.75 4.50
N CYS A 120 0.71 -1.59 5.25
CA CYS A 120 0.60 -0.60 6.31
C CYS A 120 0.84 -1.28 7.65
N GLU A 121 1.83 -0.80 8.41
CA GLU A 121 2.11 -1.28 9.76
C GLU A 121 1.40 -0.37 10.76
N LEU A 122 0.50 -0.94 11.54
CA LEU A 122 -0.17 -0.24 12.64
C LEU A 122 0.74 -0.26 13.87
N PRO A 123 0.93 0.87 14.56
CA PRO A 123 1.66 0.90 15.83
C PRO A 123 0.95 0.00 16.88
N ALA A 124 1.72 -0.72 17.68
CA ALA A 124 1.18 -1.54 18.77
C ALA A 124 0.35 -0.70 19.75
N THR A 125 0.77 0.54 20.02
CA THR A 125 0.04 1.49 20.87
C THR A 125 -1.36 1.81 20.36
N LEU A 126 -1.57 1.86 19.03
CA LEU A 126 -2.89 2.02 18.43
C LEU A 126 -3.76 0.79 18.67
N LEU A 127 -3.21 -0.41 18.47
CA LEU A 127 -3.92 -1.66 18.69
C LEU A 127 -4.35 -1.80 20.15
N ASP A 128 -3.45 -1.49 21.10
CA ASP A 128 -3.74 -1.50 22.53
C ASP A 128 -4.86 -0.52 22.89
N SER A 129 -4.87 0.69 22.28
CA SER A 129 -5.91 1.69 22.51
C SER A 129 -7.28 1.21 22.00
N ILE A 130 -7.32 0.56 20.84
CA ILE A 130 -8.54 -0.01 20.27
C ILE A 130 -9.06 -1.13 21.19
N ASP A 131 -8.22 -2.02 21.65
CA ASP A 131 -8.60 -3.11 22.54
C ASP A 131 -9.17 -2.58 23.87
N GLN A 132 -8.56 -1.57 24.48
CA GLN A 132 -9.05 -0.93 25.69
C GLN A 132 -10.43 -0.30 25.48
N ASP A 133 -10.66 0.38 24.37
CA ASP A 133 -11.94 1.00 24.08
C ASP A 133 -13.02 -0.05 23.81
N LEU A 134 -12.69 -1.15 23.14
CA LEU A 134 -13.62 -2.28 22.97
C LEU A 134 -13.99 -2.94 24.30
N GLN A 135 -13.03 -3.13 25.21
CA GLN A 135 -13.29 -3.66 26.54
C GLN A 135 -14.22 -2.76 27.35
N LYS A 136 -14.05 -1.44 27.29
CA LYS A 136 -14.95 -0.47 27.95
C LYS A 136 -16.37 -0.56 27.42
N LEU A 137 -16.53 -0.73 26.09
CA LEU A 137 -17.86 -0.89 25.48
C LEU A 137 -18.52 -2.19 25.89
N SER A 138 -17.78 -3.29 25.92
CA SER A 138 -18.28 -4.61 26.35
C SER A 138 -18.74 -4.58 27.82
N SER A 139 -17.97 -3.93 28.71
CA SER A 139 -18.31 -3.82 30.13
C SER A 139 -19.60 -3.03 30.34
N ARG A 140 -19.88 -2.00 29.54
CA ARG A 140 -21.12 -1.22 29.63
C ARG A 140 -22.36 -1.99 29.18
N HIS A 141 -22.21 -2.95 28.27
CA HIS A 141 -23.34 -3.80 27.83
C HIS A 141 -23.68 -4.91 28.85
N GLY A 142 -22.67 -5.39 29.60
CA GLY A 142 -22.86 -6.41 30.61
C GLY A 142 -23.60 -5.93 31.88
N GLN A 143 -23.77 -4.62 32.11
CA GLN A 143 -24.44 -4.07 33.26
C GLN A 143 -25.95 -3.77 33.07
N LYS A 144 -26.47 -4.01 31.86
CA LYS A 144 -27.91 -3.74 31.55
C LYS A 144 -28.83 -4.94 31.73
N THR A 145 -28.36 -6.06 32.25
CA THR A 145 -29.17 -7.27 32.50
C THR A 145 -29.18 -7.66 33.97
N ALA A 146 -29.54 -6.70 34.81
CA ALA A 146 -29.92 -7.00 36.19
C ALA A 146 -31.20 -6.24 36.53
#